data_d29185da9371f522e7ff7db7c2f84083
#
_entry.id   d29185da9371f522e7ff7db7c2f84083
#
_cell.length_a   1.000
_cell.length_b   1.000
_cell.length_c   1.000
_cell.angle_alpha   90.00
_cell.angle_beta   90.00
_cell.angle_gamma   90.00
#
_symmetry.space_group_name_H-M   'P 1'
#
loop_
_entity.id
_entity.type
_entity.pdbx_description
1 polymer ?
#
loop_
_entity_poly.entity_id
_entity_poly.type
_entity_poly.pdbx_seq_one_letter_code
_entity_poly.pdbx_strand_id
1 'polypeptide(L)'
;MTTIDEKRVYSDREGTTTVFVATELGVARVEASGDIIGEFSLAHRCAARDIAATDGTLAVATDEDVLDAAFSPLGFGPAVAVGFDGDDLLAAGEDGRLARYDGEWHELATLDAVRAIDGNLVATAEGVYRVSSDGIQHAGLTDVRDVSAAGVPLAATADGLYRLGNGWMEVLAGDFRVVSATDGDAYAATADEVVSRAGDEWTDVSLPVDDPIAAIAFGDGVYAATESGTVLATVGDGWRSRHLGLTGVTGLSVR
;
A
#
# COMPACT_ATOMS: atom_id res chain seq x y z
N MET A 1 -48.72 7.91 -29.52
CA MET A 1 -47.84 6.84 -29.00
C MET A 1 -46.42 7.37 -29.12
N THR A 2 -45.90 7.89 -28.03
CA THR A 2 -44.55 8.47 -27.98
C THR A 2 -43.65 7.45 -27.28
N THR A 3 -42.77 6.84 -28.02
CA THR A 3 -41.72 5.93 -27.53
C THR A 3 -40.77 6.72 -26.69
N ILE A 4 -40.62 6.34 -25.43
CA ILE A 4 -39.57 6.83 -24.55
C ILE A 4 -38.29 6.12 -25.00
N ASP A 5 -37.44 6.86 -25.72
CA ASP A 5 -36.04 6.48 -25.93
C ASP A 5 -35.36 6.54 -24.56
N GLU A 6 -35.16 5.38 -23.92
CA GLU A 6 -34.21 5.22 -22.85
C GLU A 6 -32.82 5.54 -23.44
N LYS A 7 -32.41 6.80 -23.37
CA LYS A 7 -31.03 7.18 -23.47
C LYS A 7 -30.31 6.55 -22.29
N ARG A 8 -29.77 5.36 -22.48
CA ARG A 8 -28.63 4.89 -21.68
C ARG A 8 -27.49 5.86 -21.91
N VAL A 9 -27.37 6.81 -21.02
CA VAL A 9 -26.18 7.65 -20.91
C VAL A 9 -25.09 6.76 -20.36
N TYR A 10 -24.42 6.02 -21.22
CA TYR A 10 -23.05 5.64 -20.97
C TYR A 10 -22.25 6.91 -21.19
N SER A 11 -22.14 7.77 -20.15
CA SER A 11 -21.06 8.72 -20.10
C SER A 11 -19.79 7.88 -20.03
N ASP A 12 -18.88 8.10 -20.99
CA ASP A 12 -17.48 7.71 -20.85
C ASP A 12 -17.05 8.22 -19.48
N ARG A 13 -16.80 7.29 -18.54
CA ARG A 13 -16.32 7.59 -17.20
C ARG A 13 -14.85 7.91 -17.36
N GLU A 14 -14.52 9.17 -17.66
CA GLU A 14 -13.20 9.71 -17.41
C GLU A 14 -12.94 9.50 -15.91
N GLY A 15 -11.85 8.78 -15.56
CA GLY A 15 -11.42 8.59 -14.19
C GLY A 15 -12.05 7.38 -13.46
N THR A 16 -11.96 6.18 -14.06
CA THR A 16 -12.15 4.95 -13.28
C THR A 16 -10.78 4.49 -12.77
N THR A 17 -10.61 4.47 -11.46
CA THR A 17 -9.42 3.98 -10.78
C THR A 17 -9.62 2.52 -10.40
N THR A 18 -8.62 1.68 -10.66
CA THR A 18 -8.63 0.29 -10.21
C THR A 18 -7.85 0.17 -8.90
N VAL A 19 -8.54 -0.27 -7.86
CA VAL A 19 -7.95 -0.59 -6.56
C VAL A 19 -7.77 -2.09 -6.44
N PHE A 20 -6.58 -2.54 -6.11
CA PHE A 20 -6.25 -3.92 -5.82
C PHE A 20 -6.11 -4.12 -4.32
N VAL A 21 -6.76 -5.13 -3.78
CA VAL A 21 -6.70 -5.48 -2.35
C VAL A 21 -6.10 -6.88 -2.22
N ALA A 22 -4.95 -6.96 -1.60
CA ALA A 22 -4.29 -8.22 -1.25
C ALA A 22 -4.93 -8.82 0.00
N THR A 23 -5.24 -10.10 -0.04
CA THR A 23 -5.85 -10.84 1.07
C THR A 23 -5.30 -12.25 1.15
N GLU A 24 -5.53 -12.94 2.27
CA GLU A 24 -5.20 -14.36 2.42
C GLU A 24 -5.91 -15.28 1.42
N LEU A 25 -6.98 -14.81 0.77
CA LEU A 25 -7.76 -15.58 -0.22
C LEU A 25 -7.42 -15.25 -1.67
N GLY A 26 -6.64 -14.20 -1.87
CA GLY A 26 -6.21 -13.73 -3.19
C GLY A 26 -6.22 -12.22 -3.34
N VAL A 27 -6.10 -11.77 -4.57
CA VAL A 27 -6.15 -10.37 -4.95
C VAL A 27 -7.55 -10.04 -5.46
N ALA A 28 -8.23 -9.13 -4.77
CA ALA A 28 -9.48 -8.56 -5.23
C ALA A 28 -9.21 -7.30 -6.07
N ARG A 29 -9.95 -7.15 -7.16
CA ARG A 29 -9.99 -5.94 -7.98
C ARG A 29 -11.28 -5.19 -7.71
N VAL A 30 -11.18 -3.91 -7.42
CA VAL A 30 -12.29 -3.02 -7.11
C VAL A 30 -12.24 -1.82 -8.05
N GLU A 31 -13.33 -1.54 -8.73
CA GLU A 31 -13.45 -0.35 -9.57
C GLU A 31 -13.97 0.81 -8.72
N ALA A 32 -13.26 1.93 -8.74
CA ALA A 32 -13.66 3.15 -8.08
C ALA A 32 -13.83 4.29 -9.10
N SER A 33 -14.79 5.16 -8.87
CA SER A 33 -15.01 6.37 -9.67
C SER A 33 -15.27 7.53 -8.72
N GLY A 34 -14.24 8.34 -8.52
CA GLY A 34 -14.24 9.31 -7.43
C GLY A 34 -14.34 8.61 -6.07
N ASP A 35 -15.30 9.00 -5.24
CA ASP A 35 -15.59 8.38 -3.94
C ASP A 35 -16.55 7.16 -4.02
N ILE A 36 -16.99 6.78 -5.23
CA ILE A 36 -17.91 5.66 -5.43
C ILE A 36 -17.13 4.37 -5.61
N ILE A 37 -17.29 3.45 -4.66
CA ILE A 37 -16.74 2.10 -4.73
C ILE A 37 -17.71 1.23 -5.52
N GLY A 38 -17.33 0.90 -6.75
CA GLY A 38 -18.14 0.22 -7.74
C GLY A 38 -18.08 -1.31 -7.66
N GLU A 39 -18.01 -1.97 -8.81
CA GLU A 39 -17.96 -3.43 -8.90
C GLU A 39 -16.62 -3.95 -8.36
N PHE A 40 -16.66 -5.16 -7.80
CA PHE A 40 -15.44 -5.85 -7.39
C PHE A 40 -15.50 -7.33 -7.80
N SER A 41 -14.32 -7.91 -7.99
CA SER A 41 -14.14 -9.31 -8.35
C SER A 41 -12.83 -9.85 -7.79
N LEU A 42 -12.77 -11.17 -7.60
CA LEU A 42 -11.50 -11.83 -7.32
C LEU A 42 -10.70 -11.91 -8.62
N ALA A 43 -9.58 -11.17 -8.70
CA ALA A 43 -8.70 -11.15 -9.86
C ALA A 43 -7.82 -12.40 -9.93
N HIS A 44 -7.29 -12.83 -8.78
CA HIS A 44 -6.43 -14.00 -8.67
C HIS A 44 -6.56 -14.69 -7.32
N ARG A 45 -6.44 -16.03 -7.28
CA ARG A 45 -6.44 -16.84 -6.05
C ARG A 45 -5.02 -17.17 -5.62
N CYS A 46 -4.63 -16.71 -4.46
CA CYS A 46 -3.35 -16.99 -3.79
C CYS A 46 -3.47 -16.61 -2.31
N ALA A 47 -2.47 -16.90 -1.50
CA ALA A 47 -2.32 -16.26 -0.20
C ALA A 47 -1.43 -15.02 -0.40
N ALA A 48 -2.06 -13.88 -0.74
CA ALA A 48 -1.33 -12.64 -0.93
C ALA A 48 -0.90 -12.06 0.42
N ARG A 49 0.33 -11.56 0.49
CA ARG A 49 0.94 -10.99 1.70
C ARG A 49 1.20 -9.51 1.58
N ASP A 50 1.46 -9.04 0.36
CA ASP A 50 1.68 -7.64 0.06
C ASP A 50 1.41 -7.38 -1.42
N ILE A 51 1.21 -6.11 -1.78
CA ILE A 51 0.92 -5.70 -3.15
C ILE A 51 1.43 -4.28 -3.40
N ALA A 52 2.15 -4.09 -4.46
CA ALA A 52 2.62 -2.79 -4.90
C ALA A 52 2.27 -2.55 -6.37
N ALA A 53 2.01 -1.30 -6.72
CA ALA A 53 1.81 -0.87 -8.10
C ALA A 53 2.57 0.43 -8.38
N THR A 54 2.97 0.59 -9.61
CA THR A 54 3.45 1.84 -10.18
C THR A 54 2.80 2.03 -11.56
N ASP A 55 3.09 3.14 -12.26
CA ASP A 55 2.50 3.45 -13.57
C ASP A 55 2.67 2.28 -14.55
N GLY A 56 1.58 1.53 -14.74
CA GLY A 56 1.50 0.46 -15.74
C GLY A 56 1.88 -0.94 -15.26
N THR A 57 2.38 -1.15 -14.03
CA THR A 57 2.73 -2.46 -13.52
C THR A 57 2.20 -2.72 -12.11
N LEU A 58 2.20 -3.98 -11.72
CA LEU A 58 1.73 -4.50 -10.43
C LEU A 58 2.63 -5.65 -10.02
N ALA A 59 2.92 -5.78 -8.74
CA ALA A 59 3.56 -6.96 -8.17
C ALA A 59 2.81 -7.39 -6.90
N VAL A 60 2.77 -8.71 -6.66
CA VAL A 60 2.12 -9.30 -5.50
C VAL A 60 3.08 -10.26 -4.81
N ALA A 61 3.37 -10.04 -3.54
CA ALA A 61 4.04 -11.02 -2.71
C ALA A 61 3.05 -12.09 -2.27
N THR A 62 3.39 -13.36 -2.43
CA THR A 62 2.57 -14.48 -1.97
C THR A 62 3.38 -15.49 -1.17
N ASP A 63 2.70 -16.46 -0.57
CA ASP A 63 3.32 -17.59 0.12
C ASP A 63 4.05 -18.57 -0.82
N GLU A 64 3.89 -18.44 -2.15
CA GLU A 64 4.54 -19.31 -3.14
C GLU A 64 5.59 -18.57 -3.97
N ASP A 65 5.28 -17.34 -4.43
CA ASP A 65 6.15 -16.57 -5.31
C ASP A 65 5.78 -15.07 -5.32
N VAL A 66 6.58 -14.26 -5.98
CA VAL A 66 6.20 -12.91 -6.42
C VAL A 66 5.52 -13.02 -7.79
N LEU A 67 4.33 -12.44 -7.91
CA LEU A 67 3.54 -12.44 -9.14
C LEU A 67 3.63 -11.08 -9.84
N ASP A 68 3.65 -11.09 -11.16
CA ASP A 68 3.58 -9.89 -12.01
C ASP A 68 2.13 -9.39 -12.21
N ALA A 69 1.94 -8.35 -13.03
CA ALA A 69 0.63 -7.76 -13.35
C ALA A 69 -0.33 -8.72 -14.10
N ALA A 70 0.17 -9.80 -14.69
CA ALA A 70 -0.61 -10.87 -15.30
C ALA A 70 -0.86 -12.03 -14.32
N PHE A 71 -0.42 -11.87 -13.07
CA PHE A 71 -0.40 -12.91 -12.02
C PHE A 71 0.44 -14.13 -12.41
N SER A 72 1.51 -13.90 -13.18
CA SER A 72 2.48 -14.94 -13.52
C SER A 72 3.63 -14.92 -12.51
N PRO A 73 4.13 -16.10 -12.07
CA PRO A 73 5.22 -16.17 -11.11
C PRO A 73 6.53 -15.67 -11.72
N LEU A 74 7.31 -14.91 -10.95
CA LEU A 74 8.60 -14.35 -11.33
C LEU A 74 9.81 -15.21 -10.87
N GLY A 75 9.54 -16.30 -10.13
CA GLY A 75 10.59 -17.24 -9.67
C GLY A 75 11.40 -16.72 -8.48
N PHE A 76 10.83 -15.84 -7.66
CA PHE A 76 11.43 -15.40 -6.40
C PHE A 76 11.32 -16.46 -5.31
N GLY A 77 10.21 -17.18 -5.25
CA GLY A 77 9.78 -18.00 -4.15
C GLY A 77 8.93 -17.22 -3.15
N PRO A 78 8.64 -17.78 -1.96
CA PRO A 78 7.80 -17.14 -0.93
C PRO A 78 8.31 -15.75 -0.57
N ALA A 79 7.41 -14.75 -0.63
CA ALA A 79 7.72 -13.35 -0.36
C ALA A 79 6.80 -12.79 0.73
N VAL A 80 7.31 -11.82 1.50
CA VAL A 80 6.58 -11.12 2.57
C VAL A 80 6.28 -9.67 2.22
N ALA A 81 7.12 -9.04 1.38
CA ALA A 81 6.94 -7.65 0.97
C ALA A 81 7.42 -7.46 -0.46
N VAL A 82 6.79 -6.53 -1.18
CA VAL A 82 7.16 -6.04 -2.51
C VAL A 82 7.04 -4.53 -2.58
N GLY A 83 7.86 -3.89 -3.41
CA GLY A 83 7.81 -2.45 -3.64
C GLY A 83 8.54 -2.07 -4.92
N PHE A 84 8.33 -0.85 -5.40
CA PHE A 84 9.01 -0.35 -6.59
C PHE A 84 9.92 0.84 -6.24
N ASP A 85 11.18 0.77 -6.63
CA ASP A 85 12.14 1.89 -6.61
C ASP A 85 12.28 2.43 -8.05
N GLY A 86 11.44 3.39 -8.40
CA GLY A 86 11.21 3.75 -9.79
C GLY A 86 10.56 2.59 -10.56
N ASP A 87 11.24 2.10 -11.60
CA ASP A 87 10.77 0.95 -12.40
C ASP A 87 11.30 -0.39 -11.87
N ASP A 88 12.22 -0.38 -10.92
CA ASP A 88 12.84 -1.58 -10.36
C ASP A 88 11.94 -2.22 -9.29
N LEU A 89 11.55 -3.47 -9.48
CA LEU A 89 10.83 -4.24 -8.48
C LEU A 89 11.79 -4.75 -7.41
N LEU A 90 11.46 -4.49 -6.14
CA LEU A 90 12.11 -5.05 -4.97
C LEU A 90 11.19 -6.08 -4.32
N ALA A 91 11.76 -7.16 -3.81
CA ALA A 91 11.03 -8.16 -3.04
C ALA A 91 11.85 -8.65 -1.86
N ALA A 92 11.17 -8.96 -0.76
CA ALA A 92 11.76 -9.60 0.41
C ALA A 92 11.09 -10.94 0.72
N GLY A 93 11.91 -11.94 1.03
CA GLY A 93 11.48 -13.29 1.40
C GLY A 93 11.36 -13.49 2.92
N GLU A 94 10.70 -14.58 3.32
CA GLU A 94 10.65 -15.01 4.72
C GLU A 94 12.03 -15.41 5.28
N ASP A 95 12.94 -15.79 4.40
CA ASP A 95 14.34 -16.11 4.70
C ASP A 95 15.21 -14.86 4.93
N GLY A 96 14.62 -13.66 4.80
CA GLY A 96 15.29 -12.37 4.92
C GLY A 96 15.96 -11.92 3.62
N ARG A 97 15.96 -12.71 2.55
CA ARG A 97 16.51 -12.30 1.27
C ARG A 97 15.80 -11.08 0.74
N LEU A 98 16.54 -10.01 0.46
CA LEU A 98 16.08 -8.85 -0.29
C LEU A 98 16.73 -8.87 -1.67
N ALA A 99 15.94 -8.78 -2.73
CA ALA A 99 16.44 -8.80 -4.09
C ALA A 99 15.70 -7.81 -4.99
N ARG A 100 16.36 -7.44 -6.09
CA ARG A 100 15.85 -6.60 -7.18
C ARG A 100 15.62 -7.45 -8.41
N TYR A 101 14.55 -7.14 -9.13
CA TYR A 101 14.20 -7.80 -10.39
C TYR A 101 14.38 -6.85 -11.58
N ASP A 102 15.19 -7.27 -12.56
CA ASP A 102 15.38 -6.59 -13.84
C ASP A 102 15.25 -7.54 -15.04
N GLY A 103 14.41 -8.57 -14.90
CA GLY A 103 14.27 -9.72 -15.79
C GLY A 103 14.81 -11.00 -15.15
N GLU A 104 15.70 -10.89 -14.18
CA GLU A 104 16.15 -11.93 -13.27
C GLU A 104 16.35 -11.34 -11.86
N TRP A 105 16.36 -12.20 -10.84
CA TRP A 105 16.51 -11.75 -9.45
C TRP A 105 17.98 -11.58 -9.08
N HIS A 106 18.34 -10.38 -8.61
CA HIS A 106 19.66 -10.03 -8.07
C HIS A 106 19.54 -9.80 -6.57
N GLU A 107 20.17 -10.67 -5.80
CA GLU A 107 20.20 -10.52 -4.34
C GLU A 107 21.02 -9.27 -3.95
N LEU A 108 20.43 -8.46 -3.07
CA LEU A 108 21.02 -7.23 -2.56
C LEU A 108 21.57 -7.40 -1.16
N ALA A 109 20.82 -8.09 -0.28
CA ALA A 109 21.19 -8.36 1.11
C ALA A 109 20.32 -9.44 1.72
N THR A 110 20.67 -9.81 2.95
CA THR A 110 19.80 -10.53 3.88
C THR A 110 19.47 -9.60 5.05
N LEU A 111 18.18 -9.34 5.26
CA LEU A 111 17.64 -8.50 6.32
C LEU A 111 16.62 -9.30 7.14
N ASP A 112 16.75 -9.24 8.46
CA ASP A 112 15.81 -9.93 9.33
C ASP A 112 14.48 -9.17 9.45
N ALA A 113 13.37 -9.93 9.47
CA ALA A 113 12.02 -9.44 9.75
C ALA A 113 11.60 -8.22 8.90
N VAL A 114 11.76 -8.32 7.58
CA VAL A 114 11.23 -7.32 6.64
C VAL A 114 9.70 -7.30 6.74
N ARG A 115 9.12 -6.10 6.77
CA ARG A 115 7.67 -5.88 6.93
C ARG A 115 7.03 -5.14 5.78
N ALA A 116 7.73 -4.12 5.22
CA ALA A 116 7.23 -3.33 4.10
C ALA A 116 8.40 -2.80 3.25
N ILE A 117 8.10 -2.52 1.99
CA ILE A 117 9.01 -1.88 1.03
C ILE A 117 8.24 -0.78 0.30
N ASP A 118 8.75 0.45 0.34
CA ASP A 118 8.25 1.54 -0.48
C ASP A 118 9.40 2.39 -1.02
N GLY A 119 9.44 2.58 -2.35
CA GLY A 119 10.59 3.18 -3.00
C GLY A 119 11.87 2.42 -2.68
N ASN A 120 12.88 3.15 -2.26
CA ASN A 120 14.15 2.61 -1.83
C ASN A 120 14.26 2.36 -0.32
N LEU A 121 13.14 2.38 0.41
CA LEU A 121 13.08 2.15 1.86
C LEU A 121 12.53 0.76 2.17
N VAL A 122 13.14 0.12 3.15
CA VAL A 122 12.74 -1.20 3.66
C VAL A 122 12.52 -1.08 5.16
N ALA A 123 11.29 -1.35 5.60
CA ALA A 123 10.90 -1.41 7.00
C ALA A 123 11.21 -2.79 7.58
N THR A 124 11.87 -2.82 8.73
CA THR A 124 12.21 -4.06 9.44
C THR A 124 12.00 -3.92 10.95
N ALA A 125 12.05 -5.02 11.68
CA ALA A 125 12.08 -4.99 13.14
C ALA A 125 13.32 -4.26 13.70
N GLU A 126 14.44 -4.25 12.97
CA GLU A 126 15.69 -3.62 13.38
C GLU A 126 15.77 -2.12 12.99
N GLY A 127 14.89 -1.65 12.10
CA GLY A 127 14.83 -0.28 11.67
C GLY A 127 14.52 -0.08 10.20
N VAL A 128 14.80 1.10 9.68
CA VAL A 128 14.72 1.42 8.25
C VAL A 128 16.06 1.13 7.60
N TYR A 129 16.01 0.42 6.48
CA TYR A 129 17.15 0.29 5.57
C TYR A 129 16.88 1.05 4.28
N ARG A 130 17.93 1.60 3.70
CA ARG A 130 17.88 2.28 2.40
C ARG A 130 18.67 1.49 1.36
N VAL A 131 18.01 1.18 0.24
CA VAL A 131 18.62 0.62 -0.95
C VAL A 131 19.20 1.74 -1.79
N SER A 132 20.42 1.57 -2.30
CA SER A 132 21.08 2.50 -3.20
C SER A 132 22.00 1.77 -4.18
N SER A 133 22.59 2.49 -5.13
CA SER A 133 23.61 1.93 -6.04
C SER A 133 24.87 1.42 -5.30
N ASP A 134 25.16 1.99 -4.13
CA ASP A 134 26.32 1.63 -3.32
C ASP A 134 26.05 0.47 -2.35
N GLY A 135 24.82 -0.06 -2.36
CA GLY A 135 24.38 -1.15 -1.51
C GLY A 135 23.27 -0.74 -0.55
N ILE A 136 23.14 -1.48 0.54
CA ILE A 136 22.11 -1.29 1.56
C ILE A 136 22.72 -0.70 2.82
N GLN A 137 22.06 0.32 3.36
CA GLN A 137 22.50 1.02 4.57
C GLN A 137 21.37 1.08 5.59
N HIS A 138 21.69 0.76 6.86
CA HIS A 138 20.79 1.03 7.97
C HIS A 138 20.62 2.54 8.15
N ALA A 139 19.38 3.00 8.09
CA ALA A 139 19.04 4.43 8.12
C ALA A 139 18.51 4.91 9.50
N GLY A 140 18.44 4.03 10.49
CA GLY A 140 18.00 4.34 11.85
C GLY A 140 16.63 3.79 12.19
N LEU A 141 16.10 4.22 13.35
CA LEU A 141 14.90 3.71 14.01
C LEU A 141 15.02 2.24 14.47
N THR A 142 13.98 1.75 15.10
CA THR A 142 13.78 0.34 15.50
C THR A 142 12.29 0.03 15.44
N ASP A 143 11.96 -1.23 15.32
CA ASP A 143 10.58 -1.74 15.27
C ASP A 143 9.68 -0.99 14.26
N VAL A 144 10.21 -0.79 13.05
CA VAL A 144 9.50 -0.10 11.97
C VAL A 144 8.52 -1.07 11.34
N ARG A 145 7.28 -0.66 11.23
CA ARG A 145 6.17 -1.49 10.70
C ARG A 145 5.89 -1.20 9.25
N ASP A 146 5.94 0.09 8.88
CA ASP A 146 5.64 0.54 7.54
C ASP A 146 6.45 1.81 7.21
N VAL A 147 6.67 2.06 5.93
CA VAL A 147 7.40 3.21 5.42
C VAL A 147 6.71 3.79 4.19
N SER A 148 6.88 5.09 4.00
CA SER A 148 6.54 5.74 2.74
C SER A 148 7.72 6.60 2.27
N ALA A 149 8.16 6.37 1.04
CA ALA A 149 9.32 7.04 0.44
C ALA A 149 8.93 8.31 -0.33
N ALA A 150 7.66 8.49 -0.68
CA ALA A 150 7.20 9.60 -1.48
C ALA A 150 7.33 10.96 -0.75
N GLY A 151 7.81 11.98 -1.46
CA GLY A 151 8.03 13.31 -0.90
C GLY A 151 9.06 13.30 0.23
N VAL A 152 8.64 13.70 1.43
CA VAL A 152 9.47 13.57 2.64
C VAL A 152 9.20 12.22 3.28
N PRO A 153 10.19 11.32 3.33
CA PRO A 153 9.98 9.97 3.83
C PRO A 153 9.42 9.91 5.24
N LEU A 154 8.49 8.98 5.45
CA LEU A 154 7.83 8.70 6.71
C LEU A 154 8.08 7.25 7.14
N ALA A 155 8.03 7.00 8.44
CA ALA A 155 8.11 5.66 9.02
C ALA A 155 7.13 5.52 10.19
N ALA A 156 6.31 4.48 10.15
CA ALA A 156 5.40 4.08 11.21
C ALA A 156 6.09 3.06 12.12
N THR A 157 6.09 3.32 13.42
CA THR A 157 6.71 2.46 14.44
C THR A 157 5.77 2.21 15.61
N ALA A 158 6.15 1.29 16.50
CA ALA A 158 5.41 1.04 17.73
C ALA A 158 5.39 2.25 18.69
N ASP A 159 6.36 3.15 18.59
CA ASP A 159 6.51 4.29 19.50
C ASP A 159 5.99 5.61 18.90
N GLY A 160 5.96 5.73 17.56
CA GLY A 160 5.56 6.96 16.91
C GLY A 160 5.58 6.92 15.38
N LEU A 161 5.14 8.01 14.80
CA LEU A 161 5.30 8.35 13.39
C LEU A 161 6.52 9.28 13.24
N TYR A 162 7.43 8.92 12.36
CA TYR A 162 8.67 9.65 12.14
C TYR A 162 8.77 10.20 10.73
N ARG A 163 9.38 11.39 10.61
CA ARG A 163 9.72 12.03 9.34
C ARG A 163 11.23 12.11 9.17
N LEU A 164 11.72 11.82 7.97
CA LEU A 164 13.13 11.96 7.65
C LEU A 164 13.48 13.42 7.30
N GLY A 165 14.49 13.95 7.99
CA GLY A 165 15.13 15.23 7.69
C GLY A 165 16.65 15.05 7.69
N ASN A 166 17.38 15.78 8.54
CA ASN A 166 18.79 15.50 8.82
C ASN A 166 19.00 14.21 9.66
N GLY A 167 17.92 13.49 9.93
CA GLY A 167 17.72 12.26 10.67
C GLY A 167 16.23 12.08 10.89
N TRP A 168 15.86 10.98 11.49
CA TRP A 168 14.46 10.72 11.84
C TRP A 168 14.03 11.62 13.00
N MET A 169 12.91 12.29 12.83
CA MET A 169 12.28 13.16 13.83
C MET A 169 10.86 12.68 14.07
N GLU A 170 10.52 12.43 15.32
CA GLU A 170 9.15 12.11 15.72
C GLU A 170 8.22 13.30 15.40
N VAL A 171 7.11 13.00 14.74
CA VAL A 171 6.07 13.99 14.42
C VAL A 171 4.77 13.74 15.17
N LEU A 172 4.49 12.48 15.51
CA LEU A 172 3.38 12.07 16.37
C LEU A 172 3.83 10.89 17.23
N ALA A 173 3.47 10.89 18.51
CA ALA A 173 3.62 9.73 19.38
C ALA A 173 2.46 8.76 19.20
N GLY A 174 2.69 7.45 19.29
CA GLY A 174 1.63 6.43 19.21
C GLY A 174 2.10 5.16 18.52
N ASP A 175 1.27 4.13 18.56
CA ASP A 175 1.48 2.81 17.96
C ASP A 175 1.03 2.81 16.50
N PHE A 176 1.81 3.45 15.61
CA PHE A 176 1.48 3.53 14.19
C PHE A 176 1.83 2.23 13.45
N ARG A 177 0.92 1.81 12.56
CA ARG A 177 0.99 0.55 11.83
C ARG A 177 1.07 0.72 10.32
N VAL A 178 0.43 1.77 9.79
CA VAL A 178 0.32 2.06 8.36
C VAL A 178 0.70 3.51 8.13
N VAL A 179 1.45 3.76 7.05
CA VAL A 179 1.73 5.10 6.56
C VAL A 179 1.78 5.11 5.04
N SER A 180 1.14 6.08 4.42
CA SER A 180 1.22 6.33 2.98
C SER A 180 1.29 7.82 2.73
N ALA A 181 2.08 8.26 1.76
CA ALA A 181 2.28 9.67 1.45
C ALA A 181 2.41 9.93 -0.04
N THR A 182 2.23 11.20 -0.39
CA THR A 182 2.61 11.83 -1.66
C THR A 182 3.58 12.98 -1.38
N ASP A 183 3.93 13.76 -2.39
CA ASP A 183 4.76 14.96 -2.21
C ASP A 183 4.13 16.01 -1.26
N GLY A 184 2.79 16.06 -1.14
CA GLY A 184 2.06 17.06 -0.34
C GLY A 184 1.29 16.50 0.85
N ASP A 185 0.66 15.35 0.66
CA ASP A 185 -0.28 14.77 1.61
C ASP A 185 0.24 13.47 2.18
N ALA A 186 -0.22 13.11 3.36
CA ALA A 186 0.06 11.81 3.97
C ALA A 186 -1.10 11.36 4.84
N TYR A 187 -1.23 10.04 4.99
CA TYR A 187 -2.11 9.40 5.96
C TYR A 187 -1.31 8.40 6.79
N ALA A 188 -1.64 8.29 8.05
CA ALA A 188 -1.11 7.26 8.93
C ALA A 188 -2.19 6.72 9.86
N ALA A 189 -2.07 5.46 10.25
CA ALA A 189 -3.05 4.80 11.10
C ALA A 189 -2.40 4.07 12.27
N THR A 190 -3.06 4.17 13.43
CA THR A 190 -2.90 3.29 14.58
C THR A 190 -3.98 2.19 14.53
N ALA A 191 -4.16 1.43 15.59
CA ALA A 191 -5.29 0.49 15.68
C ALA A 191 -6.66 1.19 15.74
N ASP A 192 -6.72 2.39 16.33
CA ASP A 192 -7.97 3.05 16.71
C ASP A 192 -8.17 4.40 16.02
N GLU A 193 -7.12 4.98 15.43
CA GLU A 193 -7.12 6.33 14.90
C GLU A 193 -6.47 6.40 13.52
N VAL A 194 -6.98 7.31 12.70
CA VAL A 194 -6.38 7.68 11.42
C VAL A 194 -6.11 9.17 11.43
N VAL A 195 -4.93 9.55 11.00
CA VAL A 195 -4.51 10.95 10.87
C VAL A 195 -4.12 11.26 9.45
N SER A 196 -4.35 12.49 9.02
CA SER A 196 -3.91 13.00 7.72
C SER A 196 -3.05 14.23 7.90
N ARG A 197 -2.14 14.43 6.96
CA ARG A 197 -1.29 15.61 6.88
C ARG A 197 -1.56 16.36 5.58
N ALA A 198 -1.82 17.66 5.71
CA ALA A 198 -1.81 18.61 4.62
C ALA A 198 -0.76 19.70 4.92
N GLY A 199 0.27 19.80 4.11
CA GLY A 199 1.43 20.63 4.43
C GLY A 199 2.23 20.10 5.63
N ASP A 200 2.35 20.88 6.71
CA ASP A 200 3.08 20.49 7.91
C ASP A 200 2.18 20.09 9.10
N GLU A 201 0.85 20.17 8.96
CA GLU A 201 -0.09 19.92 10.04
C GLU A 201 -0.76 18.55 9.93
N TRP A 202 -0.77 17.82 11.05
CA TRP A 202 -1.48 16.54 11.19
C TRP A 202 -2.82 16.77 11.88
N THR A 203 -3.87 16.16 11.35
CA THR A 203 -5.24 16.26 11.85
C THR A 203 -5.91 14.90 11.89
N ASP A 204 -6.81 14.69 12.87
CA ASP A 204 -7.59 13.47 12.99
C ASP A 204 -8.58 13.33 11.84
N VAL A 205 -8.72 12.12 11.34
CA VAL A 205 -9.64 11.75 10.27
C VAL A 205 -10.78 10.89 10.84
N SER A 206 -12.02 11.38 10.72
CA SER A 206 -13.18 10.59 11.08
C SER A 206 -13.57 9.66 9.92
N LEU A 207 -13.48 8.36 10.13
CA LEU A 207 -13.92 7.35 9.18
C LEU A 207 -15.35 6.88 9.48
N PRO A 208 -16.11 6.38 8.47
CA PRO A 208 -17.46 5.83 8.67
C PRO A 208 -17.46 4.40 9.25
N VAL A 209 -16.31 3.91 9.69
CA VAL A 209 -16.09 2.57 10.25
C VAL A 209 -15.14 2.66 11.45
N ASP A 210 -15.28 1.75 12.40
CA ASP A 210 -14.43 1.66 13.61
C ASP A 210 -13.39 0.51 13.50
N ASP A 211 -13.29 -0.12 12.33
CA ASP A 211 -12.41 -1.27 12.10
C ASP A 211 -10.99 -0.80 11.74
N PRO A 212 -9.93 -1.42 12.28
CA PRO A 212 -8.55 -1.02 12.02
C PRO A 212 -8.20 -0.99 10.54
N ILE A 213 -7.46 0.03 10.13
CA ILE A 213 -6.95 0.16 8.77
C ILE A 213 -5.74 -0.77 8.59
N ALA A 214 -5.84 -1.64 7.57
CA ALA A 214 -4.77 -2.54 7.16
C ALA A 214 -3.83 -1.92 6.11
N ALA A 215 -4.36 -1.08 5.21
CA ALA A 215 -3.56 -0.44 4.17
C ALA A 215 -4.22 0.86 3.68
N ILE A 216 -3.37 1.78 3.21
CA ILE A 216 -3.77 3.06 2.59
C ILE A 216 -2.94 3.26 1.32
N ALA A 217 -3.58 3.74 0.25
CA ALA A 217 -2.89 4.10 -0.99
C ALA A 217 -3.51 5.35 -1.63
N PHE A 218 -2.68 6.09 -2.35
CA PHE A 218 -3.07 7.25 -3.12
C PHE A 218 -3.29 6.88 -4.60
N GLY A 219 -4.26 7.52 -5.23
CA GLY A 219 -4.57 7.49 -6.65
C GLY A 219 -5.23 8.81 -7.03
N ASP A 220 -6.32 8.78 -7.81
CA ASP A 220 -7.14 9.98 -8.07
C ASP A 220 -7.81 10.51 -6.78
N GLY A 221 -7.83 9.72 -5.75
CA GLY A 221 -8.24 10.02 -4.39
C GLY A 221 -7.40 9.25 -3.39
N VAL A 222 -7.86 9.13 -2.17
CA VAL A 222 -7.26 8.28 -1.14
C VAL A 222 -8.14 7.06 -0.93
N TYR A 223 -7.52 5.90 -0.92
CA TYR A 223 -8.17 4.61 -0.73
C TYR A 223 -7.59 3.94 0.50
N ALA A 224 -8.44 3.29 1.27
CA ALA A 224 -8.03 2.50 2.43
C ALA A 224 -8.79 1.17 2.47
N ALA A 225 -8.21 0.19 3.10
CA ALA A 225 -8.88 -1.07 3.40
C ALA A 225 -8.70 -1.41 4.88
N THR A 226 -9.77 -1.91 5.50
CA THR A 226 -9.73 -2.38 6.88
C THR A 226 -9.33 -3.85 6.95
N GLU A 227 -8.91 -4.30 8.13
CA GLU A 227 -8.57 -5.71 8.37
C GLU A 227 -9.74 -6.67 8.07
N SER A 228 -10.98 -6.22 8.28
CA SER A 228 -12.21 -7.01 8.00
C SER A 228 -12.69 -6.94 6.55
N GLY A 229 -12.00 -6.21 5.66
CA GLY A 229 -12.30 -6.16 4.23
C GLY A 229 -13.34 -5.13 3.83
N THR A 230 -13.43 -4.02 4.54
CA THR A 230 -14.15 -2.83 4.09
C THR A 230 -13.19 -1.94 3.32
N VAL A 231 -13.53 -1.61 2.08
CA VAL A 231 -12.79 -0.61 1.29
C VAL A 231 -13.41 0.76 1.50
N LEU A 232 -12.56 1.76 1.66
CA LEU A 232 -12.95 3.17 1.82
C LEU A 232 -12.31 4.00 0.70
N ALA A 233 -12.99 5.07 0.31
CA ALA A 233 -12.51 6.02 -0.68
C ALA A 233 -12.91 7.45 -0.34
N THR A 234 -12.04 8.41 -0.64
CA THR A 234 -12.32 9.85 -0.56
C THR A 234 -11.64 10.61 -1.69
N VAL A 235 -12.32 11.62 -2.20
CA VAL A 235 -11.77 12.60 -3.16
C VAL A 235 -11.94 14.04 -2.66
N GLY A 236 -12.19 14.21 -1.36
CA GLY A 236 -12.36 15.54 -0.73
C GLY A 236 -13.30 15.50 0.46
N ASP A 237 -14.57 15.73 0.24
CA ASP A 237 -15.56 15.94 1.33
C ASP A 237 -16.09 14.62 1.92
N GLY A 238 -15.28 13.98 2.76
CA GLY A 238 -15.67 12.82 3.55
C GLY A 238 -15.39 11.48 2.86
N TRP A 239 -15.54 10.41 3.63
CA TRP A 239 -15.23 9.04 3.23
C TRP A 239 -16.50 8.26 2.87
N ARG A 240 -16.41 7.47 1.80
CA ARG A 240 -17.36 6.41 1.47
C ARG A 240 -16.77 5.08 1.81
N SER A 241 -17.63 4.13 2.19
CA SER A 241 -17.17 2.78 2.52
C SER A 241 -18.06 1.73 1.88
N ARG A 242 -17.45 0.58 1.56
CA ARG A 242 -18.14 -0.61 1.09
C ARG A 242 -17.50 -1.86 1.65
N HIS A 243 -18.28 -2.65 2.38
CA HIS A 243 -17.83 -3.94 2.86
C HIS A 243 -17.86 -4.97 1.72
N LEU A 244 -16.73 -5.62 1.46
CA LEU A 244 -16.56 -6.55 0.34
C LEU A 244 -16.67 -8.03 0.76
N GLY A 245 -16.76 -8.30 2.08
CA GLY A 245 -16.76 -9.67 2.62
C GLY A 245 -15.41 -10.38 2.47
N LEU A 246 -14.34 -9.60 2.30
CA LEU A 246 -12.96 -10.09 2.32
C LEU A 246 -12.50 -10.25 3.77
N THR A 247 -11.51 -11.09 4.00
CA THR A 247 -10.84 -11.27 5.31
C THR A 247 -9.34 -11.34 5.11
N GLY A 248 -8.60 -11.00 6.16
CA GLY A 248 -7.14 -11.06 6.13
C GLY A 248 -6.55 -10.13 5.06
N VAL A 249 -6.96 -8.85 5.06
CA VAL A 249 -6.37 -7.84 4.20
C VAL A 249 -4.93 -7.59 4.64
N THR A 250 -4.01 -7.68 3.69
CA THR A 250 -2.57 -7.54 3.91
C THR A 250 -1.95 -6.36 3.17
N GLY A 251 -2.64 -5.82 2.17
CA GLY A 251 -2.14 -4.70 1.39
C GLY A 251 -3.20 -4.12 0.45
N LEU A 252 -2.94 -2.92 -0.03
CA LEU A 252 -3.77 -2.22 -1.00
C LEU A 252 -2.88 -1.41 -1.94
N SER A 253 -3.21 -1.45 -3.21
CA SER A 253 -2.52 -0.65 -4.22
C SER A 253 -3.48 -0.11 -5.27
N VAL A 254 -3.12 0.98 -5.92
CA VAL A 254 -3.96 1.71 -6.88
C VAL A 254 -3.25 1.78 -8.24
N ARG A 255 -4.07 1.63 -9.31
CA ARG A 255 -3.57 1.69 -10.69
C ARG A 255 -4.55 2.43 -11.60
#